data_8df2cdc9f2371311252027e104fad633
#
_entry.id   8df2cdc9f2371311252027e104fad633
#
_cell.length_a   1.000
_cell.length_b   1.000
_cell.length_c   1.000
_cell.angle_alpha   90.00
_cell.angle_beta   90.00
_cell.angle_gamma   90.00
#
_symmetry.space_group_name_H-M   'P 1'
#
loop_
_entity.id
_entity.type
_entity.pdbx_description
1 polymer ?
#
loop_
_entity_poly.entity_id
_entity_poly.type
_entity_poly.pdbx_seq_one_letter_code
_entity_poly.pdbx_strand_id
1 'polypeptide(L)'
;CGFVVVTLYVNAPQFNDSDDFLRYPRQLEDDLATCRDLAVDLVFAPDDRTVYPPEGQTTVDVGRLGTLFEGQHRPGHFLGVATVVVKMLNITSPDAAYFGQKDYQQQLIIRHLCRDLHLPIEVITCPTVRDDDGLALSSRNVLLDSRQRATATSLSRVLRQTHDRWKNSTVTLATLRRDMSNQFGSIPEIDLDYATIVDGETLEETAEPGESLVALVAASVGSIRLIDNLRL
;
A
#
# COMPACT_ATOMS: atom_id res chain seq x y z
N CYS A 1 23.21 -3.88 1.95
CA CYS A 1 22.90 -5.09 2.73
C CYS A 1 23.96 -6.15 2.44
N GLY A 2 24.36 -6.91 3.47
CA GLY A 2 25.32 -8.00 3.31
C GLY A 2 24.68 -9.33 2.88
N PHE A 3 23.35 -9.46 3.10
CA PHE A 3 22.55 -10.61 2.74
C PHE A 3 21.11 -10.15 2.47
N VAL A 4 20.55 -10.52 1.33
CA VAL A 4 19.21 -10.08 0.89
C VAL A 4 18.25 -11.27 0.89
N VAL A 5 17.16 -11.14 1.65
CA VAL A 5 16.07 -12.10 1.68
C VAL A 5 14.82 -11.47 1.05
N VAL A 6 14.20 -12.19 0.11
CA VAL A 6 12.88 -11.82 -0.43
C VAL A 6 11.86 -12.82 0.10
N THR A 7 10.75 -12.33 0.66
CA THR A 7 9.62 -13.15 1.09
C THR A 7 8.53 -13.12 0.02
N LEU A 8 8.13 -14.28 -0.51
CA LEU A 8 7.07 -14.45 -1.50
C LEU A 8 5.93 -15.26 -0.88
N TYR A 9 4.84 -14.58 -0.52
CA TYR A 9 3.67 -15.24 0.07
C TYR A 9 2.38 -14.46 -0.19
N VAL A 10 1.36 -15.14 -0.68
CA VAL A 10 0.02 -14.55 -0.89
C VAL A 10 -0.84 -14.86 0.32
N ASN A 11 -0.98 -13.87 1.19
CA ASN A 11 -1.58 -13.99 2.52
C ASN A 11 -3.11 -13.96 2.46
N ALA A 12 -3.78 -15.12 2.54
CA ALA A 12 -5.24 -15.21 2.47
C ALA A 12 -5.99 -14.35 3.50
N PRO A 13 -5.60 -14.26 4.80
CA PRO A 13 -6.31 -13.46 5.81
C PRO A 13 -6.39 -11.96 5.53
N GLN A 14 -5.58 -11.40 4.65
CA GLN A 14 -5.66 -9.96 4.31
C GLN A 14 -6.66 -9.65 3.19
N PHE A 15 -7.26 -10.66 2.55
CA PHE A 15 -8.24 -10.48 1.49
C PHE A 15 -9.65 -10.49 2.08
N ASN A 16 -10.43 -9.44 1.77
CA ASN A 16 -11.84 -9.35 2.17
C ASN A 16 -12.78 -10.02 1.17
N ASP A 17 -12.32 -10.17 -0.06
CA ASP A 17 -13.02 -10.79 -1.17
C ASP A 17 -12.29 -12.07 -1.59
N SER A 18 -13.01 -13.21 -1.51
CA SER A 18 -12.49 -14.51 -1.93
C SER A 18 -12.17 -14.56 -3.43
N ASP A 19 -12.93 -13.82 -4.25
CA ASP A 19 -12.71 -13.77 -5.69
C ASP A 19 -11.45 -12.95 -6.03
N ASP A 20 -11.15 -11.87 -5.28
CA ASP A 20 -9.88 -11.14 -5.41
C ASP A 20 -8.69 -12.03 -5.03
N PHE A 21 -8.82 -12.81 -3.94
CA PHE A 21 -7.79 -13.78 -3.55
C PHE A 21 -7.55 -14.87 -4.58
N LEU A 22 -8.61 -15.41 -5.16
CA LEU A 22 -8.51 -16.49 -6.19
C LEU A 22 -7.90 -15.96 -7.49
N ARG A 23 -8.22 -14.74 -7.88
CA ARG A 23 -7.71 -14.07 -9.08
C ARG A 23 -6.36 -13.39 -8.91
N TYR A 24 -5.86 -13.31 -7.67
CA TYR A 24 -4.58 -12.64 -7.40
C TYR A 24 -3.44 -13.35 -8.15
N PRO A 25 -2.65 -12.64 -8.95
CA PRO A 25 -1.56 -13.25 -9.72
C PRO A 25 -0.55 -13.97 -8.82
N ARG A 26 -0.23 -15.20 -9.17
CA ARG A 26 0.80 -16.03 -8.52
C ARG A 26 1.77 -16.49 -9.60
N GLN A 27 2.91 -15.82 -9.68
CA GLN A 27 3.90 -16.00 -10.74
C GLN A 27 5.26 -16.39 -10.14
N LEU A 28 5.27 -17.46 -9.33
CA LEU A 28 6.46 -17.84 -8.55
C LEU A 28 7.72 -18.00 -9.42
N GLU A 29 7.60 -18.60 -10.60
CA GLU A 29 8.75 -18.81 -11.50
C GLU A 29 9.33 -17.47 -12.03
N ASP A 30 8.46 -16.54 -12.40
CA ASP A 30 8.85 -15.21 -12.85
C ASP A 30 9.47 -14.38 -11.71
N ASP A 31 8.87 -14.48 -10.52
CA ASP A 31 9.40 -13.84 -9.31
C ASP A 31 10.79 -14.39 -8.95
N LEU A 32 10.99 -15.72 -9.04
CA LEU A 32 12.27 -16.37 -8.81
C LEU A 32 13.29 -15.99 -9.89
N ALA A 33 12.91 -15.85 -11.15
CA ALA A 33 13.77 -15.38 -12.22
C ALA A 33 14.24 -13.94 -11.93
N THR A 34 13.31 -13.05 -11.57
CA THR A 34 13.62 -11.67 -11.16
C THR A 34 14.57 -11.61 -9.96
N CYS A 35 14.34 -12.44 -8.94
CA CYS A 35 15.23 -12.53 -7.78
C CYS A 35 16.65 -12.98 -8.16
N ARG A 36 16.80 -13.94 -9.09
CA ARG A 36 18.11 -14.38 -9.60
C ARG A 36 18.84 -13.25 -10.34
N ASP A 37 18.12 -12.53 -11.23
CA ASP A 37 18.69 -11.43 -12.02
C ASP A 37 19.17 -10.28 -11.12
N LEU A 38 18.49 -10.08 -9.99
CA LEU A 38 18.84 -9.09 -8.98
C LEU A 38 19.85 -9.60 -7.92
N ALA A 39 20.37 -10.80 -8.08
CA ALA A 39 21.32 -11.43 -7.16
C ALA A 39 20.81 -11.49 -5.70
N VAL A 40 19.52 -11.80 -5.51
CA VAL A 40 18.94 -12.07 -4.19
C VAL A 40 19.56 -13.34 -3.61
N ASP A 41 20.02 -13.28 -2.36
CA ASP A 41 20.73 -14.40 -1.72
C ASP A 41 19.79 -15.54 -1.32
N LEU A 42 18.57 -15.21 -0.86
CA LEU A 42 17.57 -16.18 -0.42
C LEU A 42 16.15 -15.74 -0.78
N VAL A 43 15.34 -16.65 -1.30
CA VAL A 43 13.90 -16.48 -1.42
C VAL A 43 13.20 -17.36 -0.41
N PHE A 44 12.40 -16.76 0.47
CA PHE A 44 11.54 -17.48 1.41
C PHE A 44 10.11 -17.49 0.88
N ALA A 45 9.69 -18.64 0.35
CA ALA A 45 8.35 -18.85 -0.23
C ALA A 45 7.64 -19.97 0.55
N PRO A 46 7.11 -19.69 1.76
CA PRO A 46 6.50 -20.70 2.62
C PRO A 46 5.11 -21.12 2.11
N ASP A 47 4.69 -22.31 2.53
CA ASP A 47 3.30 -22.75 2.40
C ASP A 47 2.41 -22.21 3.54
N ASP A 48 1.09 -22.36 3.38
CA ASP A 48 0.11 -21.87 4.37
C ASP A 48 0.28 -22.52 5.74
N ARG A 49 0.68 -23.79 5.82
CA ARG A 49 0.87 -24.50 7.08
C ARG A 49 2.09 -24.01 7.85
N THR A 50 3.11 -23.58 7.14
CA THR A 50 4.30 -22.96 7.73
C THR A 50 3.94 -21.61 8.36
N VAL A 51 3.17 -20.79 7.67
CA VAL A 51 2.78 -19.46 8.16
C VAL A 51 1.63 -19.53 9.16
N TYR A 52 0.64 -20.38 8.92
CA TYR A 52 -0.54 -20.56 9.74
C TYR A 52 -0.73 -22.03 10.12
N PRO A 53 0.02 -22.52 11.13
CA PRO A 53 -0.18 -23.87 11.63
C PRO A 53 -1.61 -24.01 12.20
N PRO A 54 -2.24 -25.21 12.10
CA PRO A 54 -3.64 -25.42 12.48
C PRO A 54 -3.97 -25.00 13.90
N GLU A 55 -3.01 -25.09 14.84
CA GLU A 55 -3.16 -24.72 16.25
C GLU A 55 -2.89 -23.23 16.51
N GLY A 56 -2.45 -22.47 15.49
CA GLY A 56 -2.11 -21.06 15.62
C GLY A 56 -3.35 -20.18 15.83
N GLN A 57 -3.38 -19.45 16.95
CA GLN A 57 -4.51 -18.57 17.32
C GLN A 57 -4.11 -17.11 17.49
N THR A 58 -2.81 -16.81 17.49
CA THR A 58 -2.32 -15.47 17.76
C THR A 58 -2.47 -14.57 16.53
N THR A 59 -3.03 -13.39 16.75
CA THR A 59 -3.14 -12.32 15.77
C THR A 59 -2.54 -11.02 16.31
N VAL A 60 -2.18 -10.09 15.44
CA VAL A 60 -1.64 -8.78 15.81
C VAL A 60 -2.61 -7.70 15.35
N ASP A 61 -3.23 -7.02 16.32
CA ASP A 61 -4.08 -5.86 16.08
C ASP A 61 -3.26 -4.57 16.21
N VAL A 62 -3.36 -3.71 15.21
CA VAL A 62 -2.62 -2.42 15.12
C VAL A 62 -3.48 -1.22 15.52
N GLY A 63 -4.61 -1.48 16.14
CA GLY A 63 -5.50 -0.47 16.70
C GLY A 63 -6.05 0.49 15.65
N ARG A 64 -6.11 1.79 16.01
CA ARG A 64 -6.78 2.82 15.21
C ARG A 64 -6.26 2.95 13.79
N LEU A 65 -4.95 2.87 13.57
CA LEU A 65 -4.39 2.97 12.21
C LEU A 65 -4.92 1.88 11.27
N GLY A 66 -5.29 0.72 11.81
CA GLY A 66 -5.88 -0.38 11.05
C GLY A 66 -7.36 -0.20 10.72
N THR A 67 -8.03 0.85 11.22
CA THR A 67 -9.47 1.09 10.99
C THR A 67 -9.78 2.29 10.11
N LEU A 68 -8.76 3.08 9.74
CA LEU A 68 -8.89 4.24 8.86
C LEU A 68 -8.77 3.83 7.38
N PHE A 69 -9.29 4.62 6.47
CA PHE A 69 -9.13 4.50 5.01
C PHE A 69 -9.21 3.06 4.48
N GLU A 70 -8.08 2.44 4.10
CA GLU A 70 -8.07 1.04 3.64
C GLU A 70 -8.69 0.08 4.67
N GLY A 71 -8.47 0.32 5.95
CA GLY A 71 -9.07 -0.50 7.00
C GLY A 71 -10.58 -0.34 7.12
N GLN A 72 -11.13 0.83 6.78
CA GLN A 72 -12.57 1.07 6.74
C GLN A 72 -13.22 0.38 5.55
N HIS A 73 -12.59 0.43 4.38
CA HIS A 73 -13.08 -0.21 3.15
C HIS A 73 -12.78 -1.73 3.09
N ARG A 74 -11.82 -2.17 3.89
CA ARG A 74 -11.36 -3.57 3.94
C ARG A 74 -11.27 -4.06 5.40
N PRO A 75 -12.40 -4.24 6.10
CA PRO A 75 -12.40 -4.67 7.51
C PRO A 75 -11.58 -5.95 7.75
N GLY A 76 -10.67 -5.95 8.73
CA GLY A 76 -9.78 -7.07 9.02
C GLY A 76 -8.50 -7.14 8.16
N HIS A 77 -8.38 -6.37 7.09
CA HIS A 77 -7.21 -6.38 6.21
C HIS A 77 -5.90 -6.18 6.99
N PHE A 78 -5.81 -5.13 7.79
CA PHE A 78 -4.57 -4.85 8.53
C PHE A 78 -4.31 -5.79 9.69
N LEU A 79 -5.33 -6.45 10.25
CA LEU A 79 -5.13 -7.57 11.17
C LEU A 79 -4.39 -8.71 10.48
N GLY A 80 -4.79 -9.05 9.25
CA GLY A 80 -4.12 -10.05 8.42
C GLY A 80 -2.71 -9.64 8.03
N VAL A 81 -2.53 -8.40 7.57
CA VAL A 81 -1.21 -7.84 7.18
C VAL A 81 -0.25 -7.82 8.37
N ALA A 82 -0.64 -7.24 9.50
CA ALA A 82 0.22 -7.12 10.68
C ALA A 82 0.64 -8.50 11.19
N THR A 83 -0.32 -9.44 11.23
CA THR A 83 -0.04 -10.81 11.70
C THR A 83 0.98 -11.51 10.79
N VAL A 84 0.81 -11.48 9.47
CA VAL A 84 1.77 -12.13 8.56
C VAL A 84 3.12 -11.44 8.58
N VAL A 85 3.16 -10.10 8.61
CA VAL A 85 4.43 -9.37 8.61
C VAL A 85 5.23 -9.67 9.87
N VAL A 86 4.60 -9.69 11.07
CA VAL A 86 5.30 -10.07 12.30
C VAL A 86 5.87 -11.50 12.21
N LYS A 87 5.11 -12.44 11.63
CA LYS A 87 5.61 -13.81 11.43
C LYS A 87 6.82 -13.83 10.49
N MET A 88 6.76 -13.14 9.35
CA MET A 88 7.88 -13.05 8.40
C MET A 88 9.11 -12.40 9.05
N LEU A 89 8.94 -11.29 9.76
CA LEU A 89 10.02 -10.61 10.46
C LEU A 89 10.67 -11.49 11.53
N ASN A 90 9.89 -12.26 12.30
CA ASN A 90 10.43 -13.20 13.29
C ASN A 90 11.14 -14.39 12.67
N ILE A 91 10.68 -14.89 11.52
CA ILE A 91 11.31 -16.03 10.82
C ILE A 91 12.62 -15.59 10.17
N THR A 92 12.64 -14.42 9.51
CA THR A 92 13.82 -13.97 8.76
C THR A 92 14.78 -13.15 9.62
N SER A 93 14.33 -12.59 10.73
CA SER A 93 15.10 -11.77 11.67
C SER A 93 16.04 -10.76 10.98
N PRO A 94 15.51 -9.85 10.12
CA PRO A 94 16.34 -8.95 9.36
C PRO A 94 16.78 -7.75 10.21
N ASP A 95 17.91 -7.13 9.87
CA ASP A 95 18.31 -5.81 10.42
C ASP A 95 17.46 -4.68 9.83
N ALA A 96 17.06 -4.82 8.55
CA ALA A 96 16.23 -3.86 7.83
C ALA A 96 15.18 -4.54 6.96
N ALA A 97 13.97 -3.96 6.93
CA ALA A 97 12.85 -4.44 6.12
C ALA A 97 12.35 -3.32 5.17
N TYR A 98 12.18 -3.64 3.89
CA TYR A 98 11.85 -2.68 2.83
C TYR A 98 10.40 -2.81 2.43
N PHE A 99 9.66 -1.68 2.45
CA PHE A 99 8.25 -1.63 2.06
C PHE A 99 7.99 -0.50 1.06
N GLY A 100 7.17 -0.78 0.06
CA GLY A 100 6.82 0.21 -0.96
C GLY A 100 5.92 1.32 -0.41
N GLN A 101 6.24 2.59 -0.73
CA GLN A 101 5.42 3.75 -0.38
C GLN A 101 4.02 3.69 -1.00
N LYS A 102 3.86 2.98 -2.12
CA LYS A 102 2.55 2.83 -2.78
C LYS A 102 1.47 2.37 -1.80
N ASP A 103 1.78 1.42 -0.94
CA ASP A 103 0.89 0.94 0.13
C ASP A 103 1.15 1.75 1.42
N TYR A 104 0.90 3.08 1.35
CA TYR A 104 1.30 4.07 2.35
C TYR A 104 0.86 3.70 3.77
N GLN A 105 -0.43 3.40 3.94
CA GLN A 105 -0.96 3.04 5.24
C GLN A 105 -0.34 1.73 5.77
N GLN A 106 -0.10 0.76 4.91
CA GLN A 106 0.55 -0.49 5.28
C GLN A 106 1.98 -0.25 5.81
N GLN A 107 2.83 0.49 5.07
CA GLN A 107 4.19 0.76 5.51
C GLN A 107 4.24 1.57 6.81
N LEU A 108 3.30 2.52 6.99
CA LEU A 108 3.16 3.28 8.22
C LEU A 108 2.81 2.37 9.41
N ILE A 109 1.81 1.50 9.25
CA ILE A 109 1.40 0.51 10.24
C ILE A 109 2.57 -0.38 10.63
N ILE A 110 3.34 -0.87 9.66
CA ILE A 110 4.48 -1.76 9.94
C ILE A 110 5.59 -1.02 10.70
N ARG A 111 5.84 0.23 10.37
CA ARG A 111 6.80 1.07 11.10
C ARG A 111 6.37 1.27 12.56
N HIS A 112 5.09 1.58 12.80
CA HIS A 112 4.54 1.67 14.15
C HIS A 112 4.59 0.33 14.89
N LEU A 113 4.23 -0.75 14.24
CA LEU A 113 4.29 -2.10 14.80
C LEU A 113 5.71 -2.46 15.27
N CYS A 114 6.73 -2.23 14.44
CA CYS A 114 8.12 -2.50 14.83
C CYS A 114 8.55 -1.66 16.03
N ARG A 115 8.20 -0.36 16.04
CA ARG A 115 8.48 0.54 17.16
C ARG A 115 7.75 0.09 18.44
N ASP A 116 6.47 -0.15 18.37
CA ASP A 116 5.60 -0.42 19.53
C ASP A 116 5.87 -1.80 20.15
N LEU A 117 6.29 -2.78 19.34
CA LEU A 117 6.71 -4.11 19.80
C LEU A 117 8.22 -4.20 20.08
N HIS A 118 8.95 -3.07 20.00
CA HIS A 118 10.40 -3.02 20.21
C HIS A 118 11.19 -4.00 19.34
N LEU A 119 10.72 -4.25 18.11
CA LEU A 119 11.47 -5.07 17.17
C LEU A 119 12.71 -4.29 16.70
N PRO A 120 13.92 -4.86 16.81
CA PRO A 120 15.16 -4.17 16.43
C PRO A 120 15.36 -4.17 14.90
N ILE A 121 14.36 -3.70 14.16
CA ILE A 121 14.31 -3.75 12.70
C ILE A 121 14.10 -2.34 12.17
N GLU A 122 14.98 -1.89 11.30
CA GLU A 122 14.80 -0.63 10.58
C GLU A 122 13.78 -0.82 9.44
N VAL A 123 12.67 -0.09 9.46
CA VAL A 123 11.67 -0.11 8.38
C VAL A 123 11.98 0.99 7.37
N ILE A 124 12.39 0.59 6.18
CA ILE A 124 12.79 1.48 5.08
C ILE A 124 11.66 1.57 4.05
N THR A 125 11.19 2.80 3.80
CA THR A 125 10.17 3.06 2.78
C THR A 125 10.83 3.29 1.43
N CYS A 126 10.49 2.45 0.44
CA CYS A 126 10.93 2.59 -0.93
C CYS A 126 9.95 3.47 -1.73
N PRO A 127 10.44 4.43 -2.53
CA PRO A 127 9.58 5.26 -3.38
C PRO A 127 8.69 4.44 -4.30
N THR A 128 7.48 4.97 -4.60
CA THR A 128 6.57 4.34 -5.56
C THR A 128 7.20 4.31 -6.95
N VAL A 129 7.39 3.12 -7.50
CA VAL A 129 7.79 2.93 -8.90
C VAL A 129 6.57 3.09 -9.79
N ARG A 130 6.74 3.76 -10.92
CA ARG A 130 5.66 4.04 -11.87
C ARG A 130 6.06 3.63 -13.27
N ASP A 131 5.06 3.23 -14.06
CA ASP A 131 5.21 3.08 -15.50
C ASP A 131 5.41 4.44 -16.19
N ASP A 132 5.82 4.44 -17.47
CA ASP A 132 6.06 5.66 -18.27
C ASP A 132 4.83 6.57 -18.37
N ASP A 133 3.62 5.99 -18.31
CA ASP A 133 2.35 6.74 -18.29
C ASP A 133 2.01 7.34 -16.91
N GLY A 134 2.84 7.07 -15.91
CA GLY A 134 2.71 7.57 -14.53
C GLY A 134 1.88 6.69 -13.60
N LEU A 135 1.29 5.59 -14.09
CA LEU A 135 0.55 4.65 -13.26
C LEU A 135 1.50 3.96 -12.27
N ALA A 136 1.14 3.93 -10.98
CA ALA A 136 1.92 3.19 -9.98
C ALA A 136 1.93 1.70 -10.31
N LEU A 137 3.11 1.05 -10.25
CA LEU A 137 3.23 -0.38 -10.50
C LEU A 137 2.39 -1.18 -9.51
N SER A 138 1.58 -2.10 -10.04
CA SER A 138 0.74 -3.00 -9.26
C SER A 138 0.50 -4.28 -10.04
N SER A 139 0.46 -5.42 -9.35
CA SER A 139 0.04 -6.69 -9.93
C SER A 139 -1.38 -6.64 -10.53
N ARG A 140 -2.24 -5.73 -10.04
CA ARG A 140 -3.59 -5.53 -10.58
C ARG A 140 -3.62 -4.80 -11.92
N ASN A 141 -2.51 -4.13 -12.34
CA ASN A 141 -2.49 -3.40 -13.60
C ASN A 141 -2.69 -4.31 -14.84
N VAL A 142 -2.32 -5.57 -14.74
CA VAL A 142 -2.52 -6.56 -15.83
C VAL A 142 -4.01 -6.88 -16.08
N LEU A 143 -4.89 -6.55 -15.13
CA LEU A 143 -6.33 -6.76 -15.25
C LEU A 143 -7.04 -5.60 -15.95
N LEU A 144 -6.35 -4.47 -16.16
CA LEU A 144 -6.90 -3.27 -16.80
C LEU A 144 -6.88 -3.44 -18.32
N ASP A 145 -8.01 -3.22 -18.97
CA ASP A 145 -8.00 -3.00 -20.41
C ASP A 145 -7.39 -1.63 -20.77
N SER A 146 -7.17 -1.35 -22.05
CA SER A 146 -6.52 -0.12 -22.51
C SER A 146 -7.28 1.15 -22.11
N ARG A 147 -8.62 1.12 -22.07
CA ARG A 147 -9.45 2.25 -21.66
C ARG A 147 -9.39 2.46 -20.15
N GLN A 148 -9.52 1.38 -19.39
CA GLN A 148 -9.40 1.39 -17.95
C GLN A 148 -8.00 1.86 -17.53
N ARG A 149 -6.94 1.41 -18.22
CA ARG A 149 -5.58 1.87 -17.94
C ARG A 149 -5.43 3.38 -18.15
N ALA A 150 -5.95 3.91 -19.25
CA ALA A 150 -5.94 5.35 -19.51
C ALA A 150 -6.69 6.13 -18.43
N THR A 151 -7.83 5.61 -17.92
CA THR A 151 -8.55 6.19 -16.79
C THR A 151 -7.74 6.11 -15.50
N ALA A 152 -7.11 4.98 -15.21
CA ALA A 152 -6.32 4.75 -14.01
C ALA A 152 -5.12 5.71 -13.86
N THR A 153 -4.50 6.15 -14.97
CA THR A 153 -3.43 7.16 -14.92
C THR A 153 -3.85 8.49 -14.33
N SER A 154 -5.16 8.76 -14.30
CA SER A 154 -5.69 9.96 -13.66
C SER A 154 -5.41 10.02 -12.15
N LEU A 155 -5.24 8.86 -11.47
CA LEU A 155 -4.90 8.83 -10.04
C LEU A 155 -3.61 9.61 -9.79
N SER A 156 -2.54 9.24 -10.46
CA SER A 156 -1.24 9.90 -10.30
C SER A 156 -1.25 11.34 -10.85
N ARG A 157 -2.00 11.60 -11.92
CA ARG A 157 -2.11 12.94 -12.50
C ARG A 157 -2.78 13.92 -11.52
N VAL A 158 -3.91 13.55 -10.91
CA VAL A 158 -4.62 14.41 -9.94
C VAL A 158 -3.77 14.62 -8.69
N LEU A 159 -3.09 13.58 -8.19
CA LEU A 159 -2.17 13.71 -7.06
C LEU A 159 -1.04 14.71 -7.35
N ARG A 160 -0.41 14.63 -8.53
CA ARG A 160 0.63 15.60 -8.93
C ARG A 160 0.10 17.01 -9.05
N GLN A 161 -1.07 17.22 -9.66
CA GLN A 161 -1.72 18.53 -9.74
C GLN A 161 -2.01 19.09 -8.35
N THR A 162 -2.45 18.26 -7.41
CA THR A 162 -2.67 18.65 -6.01
C THR A 162 -1.38 19.08 -5.34
N HIS A 163 -0.30 18.30 -5.51
CA HIS A 163 1.04 18.62 -4.99
C HIS A 163 1.58 19.94 -5.57
N ASP A 164 1.51 20.12 -6.90
CA ASP A 164 2.02 21.32 -7.54
C ASP A 164 1.24 22.57 -7.10
N ARG A 165 -0.06 22.42 -6.91
CA ARG A 165 -0.90 23.49 -6.40
C ARG A 165 -0.60 23.83 -4.94
N TRP A 166 -0.35 22.82 -4.10
CA TRP A 166 0.13 23.02 -2.74
C TRP A 166 1.43 23.82 -2.70
N LYS A 167 2.40 23.46 -3.51
CA LYS A 167 3.71 24.15 -3.54
C LYS A 167 3.68 25.56 -4.10
N ASN A 168 2.77 25.83 -5.04
CA ASN A 168 2.79 27.08 -5.82
C ASN A 168 1.67 28.07 -5.45
N SER A 169 0.87 27.80 -4.41
CA SER A 169 -0.23 28.68 -4.02
C SER A 169 -0.42 28.72 -2.50
N THR A 170 -1.16 29.72 -2.03
CA THR A 170 -1.55 29.87 -0.61
C THR A 170 -2.89 29.24 -0.29
N VAL A 171 -3.26 28.18 -1.00
CA VAL A 171 -4.53 27.49 -0.83
C VAL A 171 -4.56 26.68 0.47
N THR A 172 -5.71 26.64 1.13
CA THR A 172 -5.87 25.85 2.38
C THR A 172 -5.99 24.36 2.10
N LEU A 173 -5.62 23.52 3.07
CA LEU A 173 -5.76 22.05 2.96
C LEU A 173 -7.21 21.62 2.71
N ALA A 174 -8.18 22.29 3.36
CA ALA A 174 -9.61 22.04 3.14
C ALA A 174 -10.02 22.28 1.68
N THR A 175 -9.51 23.35 1.07
CA THR A 175 -9.76 23.65 -0.35
C THR A 175 -9.10 22.62 -1.25
N LEU A 176 -7.86 22.22 -0.98
CA LEU A 176 -7.17 21.19 -1.76
C LEU A 176 -7.89 19.83 -1.71
N ARG A 177 -8.33 19.39 -0.53
CA ARG A 177 -9.11 18.15 -0.36
C ARG A 177 -10.36 18.17 -1.20
N ARG A 178 -11.17 19.23 -1.06
CA ARG A 178 -12.41 19.39 -1.83
C ARG A 178 -12.14 19.37 -3.33
N ASP A 179 -11.15 20.11 -3.79
CA ASP A 179 -10.86 20.25 -5.21
C ASP A 179 -10.29 18.93 -5.79
N MET A 180 -9.48 18.20 -5.03
CA MET A 180 -9.00 16.86 -5.38
C MET A 180 -10.17 15.87 -5.52
N SER A 181 -11.07 15.84 -4.53
CA SER A 181 -12.26 14.97 -4.58
C SER A 181 -13.18 15.32 -5.75
N ASN A 182 -13.40 16.63 -6.02
CA ASN A 182 -14.19 17.07 -7.16
C ASN A 182 -13.57 16.69 -8.51
N GLN A 183 -12.24 16.76 -8.62
CA GLN A 183 -11.54 16.33 -9.84
C GLN A 183 -11.76 14.84 -10.11
N PHE A 184 -11.60 13.97 -9.09
CA PHE A 184 -11.89 12.55 -9.24
C PHE A 184 -13.37 12.30 -9.58
N GLY A 185 -14.29 12.94 -8.86
CA GLY A 185 -15.73 12.81 -9.11
C GLY A 185 -16.19 13.29 -10.50
N SER A 186 -15.38 14.09 -11.21
CA SER A 186 -15.64 14.52 -12.58
C SER A 186 -15.12 13.56 -13.66
N ILE A 187 -14.34 12.53 -13.29
CA ILE A 187 -13.77 11.59 -14.23
C ILE A 187 -14.77 10.43 -14.41
N PRO A 188 -15.34 10.25 -15.61
CA PRO A 188 -16.18 9.10 -15.89
C PRO A 188 -15.43 7.80 -15.60
N GLU A 189 -16.14 6.77 -15.15
CA GLU A 189 -15.59 5.43 -14.90
C GLU A 189 -14.69 5.31 -13.66
N ILE A 190 -14.50 6.38 -12.88
CA ILE A 190 -13.93 6.31 -11.54
C ILE A 190 -15.06 6.23 -10.52
N ASP A 191 -15.03 5.16 -9.73
CA ASP A 191 -15.81 5.06 -8.50
C ASP A 191 -14.86 5.32 -7.32
N LEU A 192 -15.02 6.51 -6.71
CA LEU A 192 -14.10 7.03 -5.70
C LEU A 192 -14.48 6.55 -4.31
N ASP A 193 -13.62 5.80 -3.66
CA ASP A 193 -13.79 5.45 -2.24
C ASP A 193 -13.40 6.63 -1.34
N TYR A 194 -12.22 7.17 -1.54
CA TYR A 194 -11.75 8.38 -0.87
C TYR A 194 -10.65 9.09 -1.65
N ALA A 195 -10.57 10.41 -1.47
CA ALA A 195 -9.45 11.24 -1.88
C ALA A 195 -9.27 12.34 -0.82
N THR A 196 -8.15 12.31 -0.10
CA THR A 196 -7.92 13.22 1.02
C THR A 196 -6.44 13.58 1.18
N ILE A 197 -6.16 14.55 2.05
CA ILE A 197 -4.81 14.94 2.48
C ILE A 197 -4.79 14.85 3.99
N VAL A 198 -3.84 14.08 4.51
CA VAL A 198 -3.72 13.77 5.94
C VAL A 198 -2.29 14.03 6.42
N ASP A 199 -2.14 14.10 7.73
CA ASP A 199 -0.83 13.96 8.36
C ASP A 199 -0.26 12.56 8.12
N GLY A 200 0.97 12.49 7.68
CA GLY A 200 1.62 11.24 7.24
C GLY A 200 1.96 10.27 8.37
N GLU A 201 1.92 10.72 9.64
CA GLU A 201 2.25 9.88 10.79
C GLU A 201 1.00 9.37 11.51
N THR A 202 -0.07 10.16 11.52
CA THR A 202 -1.30 9.85 12.26
C THR A 202 -2.46 9.45 11.36
N LEU A 203 -2.38 9.74 10.07
CA LEU A 203 -3.48 9.64 9.09
C LEU A 203 -4.71 10.48 9.48
N GLU A 204 -4.53 11.51 10.27
CA GLU A 204 -5.60 12.44 10.61
C GLU A 204 -5.66 13.60 9.63
N GLU A 205 -6.88 14.03 9.30
CA GLU A 205 -7.04 15.28 8.58
C GLU A 205 -6.67 16.44 9.50
N THR A 206 -5.70 17.24 9.08
CA THR A 206 -5.28 18.44 9.80
C THR A 206 -5.75 19.69 9.08
N ALA A 207 -6.05 20.74 9.82
CA ALA A 207 -6.32 22.08 9.29
C ALA A 207 -5.02 22.86 9.04
N GLU A 208 -4.02 22.65 9.88
CA GLU A 208 -2.70 23.29 9.81
C GLU A 208 -1.73 22.41 9.04
N PRO A 209 -0.86 23.01 8.21
CA PRO A 209 0.18 22.27 7.52
C PRO A 209 1.19 21.73 8.54
N GLY A 210 1.29 20.40 8.66
CA GLY A 210 2.34 19.72 9.40
C GLY A 210 3.60 19.50 8.55
N GLU A 211 4.65 18.95 9.16
CA GLU A 211 5.91 18.64 8.45
C GLU A 211 5.77 17.50 7.45
N SER A 212 4.78 16.65 7.59
CA SER A 212 4.57 15.45 6.77
C SER A 212 3.12 15.34 6.32
N LEU A 213 2.81 15.90 5.16
CA LEU A 213 1.50 15.75 4.55
C LEU A 213 1.54 14.71 3.43
N VAL A 214 0.47 13.91 3.32
CA VAL A 214 0.31 12.95 2.23
C VAL A 214 -1.10 13.06 1.65
N ALA A 215 -1.16 13.14 0.32
CA ALA A 215 -2.39 12.98 -0.44
C ALA A 215 -2.61 11.50 -0.71
N LEU A 216 -3.77 10.98 -0.35
CA LEU A 216 -4.18 9.58 -0.52
C LEU A 216 -5.37 9.48 -1.43
N VAL A 217 -5.42 8.47 -2.27
CA VAL A 217 -6.59 8.12 -3.08
C VAL A 217 -6.79 6.61 -3.13
N ALA A 218 -8.06 6.20 -3.06
CA ALA A 218 -8.50 4.88 -3.46
C ALA A 218 -9.74 5.02 -4.34
N ALA A 219 -9.74 4.28 -5.43
CA ALA A 219 -10.83 4.30 -6.39
C ALA A 219 -10.88 3.01 -7.20
N SER A 220 -12.08 2.67 -7.69
CA SER A 220 -12.26 1.59 -8.63
C SER A 220 -12.38 2.13 -10.06
N VAL A 221 -11.73 1.45 -11.00
CA VAL A 221 -11.88 1.65 -12.44
C VAL A 221 -12.47 0.38 -13.02
N GLY A 222 -13.74 0.41 -13.34
CA GLY A 222 -14.53 -0.81 -13.56
C GLY A 222 -14.54 -1.66 -12.28
N SER A 223 -14.14 -2.93 -12.39
CA SER A 223 -14.05 -3.85 -11.24
C SER A 223 -12.68 -3.82 -10.53
N ILE A 224 -11.74 -3.01 -10.98
CA ILE A 224 -10.36 -3.03 -10.48
C ILE A 224 -10.15 -1.88 -9.51
N ARG A 225 -10.00 -2.20 -8.24
CA ARG A 225 -9.70 -1.23 -7.18
C ARG A 225 -8.21 -0.92 -7.14
N LEU A 226 -7.88 0.36 -7.17
CA LEU A 226 -6.52 0.90 -7.20
C LEU A 226 -6.33 1.91 -6.06
N ILE A 227 -5.11 1.99 -5.57
CA ILE A 227 -4.67 3.00 -4.62
C ILE A 227 -3.44 3.72 -5.12
N ASP A 228 -3.30 4.98 -4.75
CA ASP A 228 -2.08 5.74 -4.98
C ASP A 228 -1.93 6.82 -3.90
N ASN A 229 -0.72 7.37 -3.79
CA ASN A 229 -0.43 8.45 -2.86
C ASN A 229 0.74 9.32 -3.35
N LEU A 230 0.81 10.52 -2.77
CA LEU A 230 1.92 11.43 -2.99
C LEU A 230 2.16 12.29 -1.74
N ARG A 231 3.40 12.39 -1.28
CA ARG A 231 3.79 13.36 -0.24
C ARG A 231 3.77 14.77 -0.81
N LEU A 232 3.25 15.72 -0.04
CA LEU A 232 3.12 17.12 -0.43
C LEU A 232 4.31 17.97 0.01
#